data_933cbe3599f590c5ae916929fc6291a4
#
_entry.id   933cbe3599f590c5ae916929fc6291a4
#
_cell.length_a   1.000
_cell.length_b   1.000
_cell.length_c   1.000
_cell.angle_alpha   90.00
_cell.angle_beta   90.00
_cell.angle_gamma   90.00
#
_symmetry.space_group_name_H-M   'P 1'
#
loop_
_entity.id
_entity.type
_entity.pdbx_description
1 polymer ?
#
loop_
_entity_poly.entity_id
_entity_poly.type
_entity_poly.pdbx_seq_one_letter_code
_entity_poly.pdbx_strand_id
1 'polypeptide(L)'
;GPDDRPVDLSYDTLIVAAGATHSYFGKNEFAEFAPGMKTIEDARFTRDAILSKFEMAEEAADPAERAEWLTFVVIGAGPTGVELVGQIAELAHTVLPRDYRSINTKDARIVLLEGAPSVLPPFDKKLQAYTRRVLEGIGVEVHTNSLAIAMDHESITFKSPEGEQTIRGRTRIWAAGVAASPLAKQLA
;
A
#
# COMPACT_ATOMS: atom_id res chain seq x y z
N GLY A 1 -23.02 26.02 -1.82
CA GLY A 1 -23.74 26.76 -0.79
C GLY A 1 -24.85 25.91 -0.21
N PRO A 2 -25.56 26.28 0.87
CA PRO A 2 -26.56 25.43 1.53
C PRO A 2 -27.72 25.01 0.63
N ASP A 3 -27.89 25.65 -0.54
CA ASP A 3 -28.99 25.38 -1.47
C ASP A 3 -28.55 24.74 -2.80
N ASP A 4 -27.31 24.25 -2.92
CA ASP A 4 -26.68 23.70 -4.14
C ASP A 4 -26.83 24.58 -5.41
N ARG A 5 -27.03 25.88 -5.25
CA ARG A 5 -27.12 26.79 -6.38
C ARG A 5 -25.73 27.18 -6.86
N PRO A 6 -25.50 27.20 -8.20
CA PRO A 6 -24.26 27.72 -8.72
C PRO A 6 -24.07 29.20 -8.34
N VAL A 7 -22.87 29.55 -7.93
CA VAL A 7 -22.49 30.93 -7.58
C VAL A 7 -21.36 31.33 -8.50
N ASP A 8 -21.54 32.40 -9.25
CA ASP A 8 -20.52 33.01 -10.08
C ASP A 8 -19.70 33.99 -9.25
N LEU A 9 -18.37 33.76 -9.20
CA LEU A 9 -17.43 34.63 -8.52
C LEU A 9 -16.44 35.21 -9.54
N SER A 10 -16.38 36.53 -9.61
CA SER A 10 -15.34 37.20 -10.39
C SER A 10 -14.00 37.16 -9.67
N TYR A 11 -12.91 36.91 -10.40
CA TYR A 11 -11.57 36.86 -9.85
C TYR A 11 -10.53 37.33 -10.89
N ASP A 12 -9.43 37.90 -10.41
CA ASP A 12 -8.29 38.30 -11.22
C ASP A 12 -7.23 37.15 -11.29
N THR A 13 -7.15 36.34 -10.23
CA THR A 13 -6.20 35.23 -10.12
C THR A 13 -6.89 34.05 -9.46
N LEU A 14 -6.76 32.86 -10.08
CA LEU A 14 -7.28 31.59 -9.55
C LEU A 14 -6.12 30.71 -9.08
N ILE A 15 -6.18 30.28 -7.83
CA ILE A 15 -5.28 29.28 -7.28
C ILE A 15 -6.04 27.94 -7.18
N VAL A 16 -5.59 26.94 -7.94
CA VAL A 16 -6.18 25.60 -7.95
C VAL A 16 -5.43 24.72 -6.97
N ALA A 17 -6.02 24.47 -5.82
CA ALA A 17 -5.47 23.63 -4.74
C ALA A 17 -6.32 22.38 -4.52
N ALA A 18 -6.61 21.65 -5.60
CA ALA A 18 -7.56 20.53 -5.64
C ALA A 18 -6.96 19.17 -5.23
N GLY A 19 -5.77 19.17 -4.60
CA GLY A 19 -5.11 17.97 -4.12
C GLY A 19 -4.60 17.05 -5.24
N ALA A 20 -4.41 15.77 -4.91
CA ALA A 20 -3.90 14.74 -5.79
C ALA A 20 -4.77 13.48 -5.70
N THR A 21 -4.72 12.66 -6.74
CA THR A 21 -5.37 11.35 -6.83
C THR A 21 -4.31 10.23 -6.88
N HIS A 22 -4.75 8.97 -6.81
CA HIS A 22 -3.86 7.84 -7.06
C HIS A 22 -3.40 7.80 -8.51
N SER A 23 -2.17 7.37 -8.71
CA SER A 23 -1.62 7.05 -10.02
C SER A 23 -1.21 5.58 -10.06
N TYR A 24 -1.80 4.83 -10.98
CA TYR A 24 -1.43 3.44 -11.26
C TYR A 24 -0.49 3.30 -12.46
N PHE A 25 0.10 4.42 -12.91
CA PHE A 25 1.05 4.48 -14.05
C PHE A 25 0.54 3.81 -15.32
N GLY A 26 -0.75 4.01 -15.63
CA GLY A 26 -1.42 3.45 -16.81
C GLY A 26 -2.03 2.05 -16.62
N LYS A 27 -1.82 1.42 -15.46
CA LYS A 27 -2.40 0.12 -15.07
C LYS A 27 -3.59 0.31 -14.13
N ASN A 28 -4.61 1.03 -14.61
CA ASN A 28 -5.76 1.41 -13.78
C ASN A 28 -6.57 0.20 -13.28
N GLU A 29 -6.45 -0.95 -13.96
CA GLU A 29 -7.02 -2.22 -13.53
C GLU A 29 -6.48 -2.69 -12.17
N PHE A 30 -5.30 -2.24 -11.76
CA PHE A 30 -4.74 -2.58 -10.44
C PHE A 30 -5.53 -1.98 -9.27
N ALA A 31 -6.34 -0.93 -9.52
CA ALA A 31 -7.17 -0.31 -8.48
C ALA A 31 -8.17 -1.29 -7.86
N GLU A 32 -8.64 -2.28 -8.63
CA GLU A 32 -9.55 -3.31 -8.15
C GLU A 32 -8.87 -4.23 -7.12
N PHE A 33 -7.59 -4.54 -7.30
CA PHE A 33 -6.87 -5.54 -6.51
C PHE A 33 -5.97 -4.92 -5.44
N ALA A 34 -5.55 -3.67 -5.63
CA ALA A 34 -4.66 -2.93 -4.73
C ALA A 34 -5.19 -1.51 -4.56
N PRO A 35 -6.17 -1.29 -3.68
CA PRO A 35 -6.69 0.04 -3.41
C PRO A 35 -5.59 0.96 -2.90
N GLY A 36 -5.68 2.22 -3.31
CA GLY A 36 -4.75 3.25 -2.84
C GLY A 36 -5.13 3.77 -1.46
N MET A 37 -4.20 4.51 -0.83
CA MET A 37 -4.43 5.15 0.47
C MET A 37 -4.14 6.65 0.36
N LYS A 38 -5.19 7.47 0.23
CA LYS A 38 -5.08 8.92 0.07
C LYS A 38 -6.05 9.70 0.95
N THR A 39 -7.26 9.19 1.13
CA THR A 39 -8.33 9.81 1.92
C THR A 39 -8.46 9.13 3.29
N ILE A 40 -9.24 9.73 4.17
CA ILE A 40 -9.60 9.12 5.47
C ILE A 40 -10.41 7.84 5.24
N GLU A 41 -11.28 7.84 4.23
CA GLU A 41 -12.08 6.69 3.84
C GLU A 41 -11.17 5.53 3.39
N ASP A 42 -10.16 5.81 2.55
CA ASP A 42 -9.16 4.82 2.15
C ASP A 42 -8.40 4.25 3.35
N ALA A 43 -7.99 5.10 4.29
CA ALA A 43 -7.28 4.68 5.50
C ALA A 43 -8.14 3.78 6.39
N ARG A 44 -9.44 4.11 6.56
CA ARG A 44 -10.39 3.26 7.29
C ARG A 44 -10.60 1.92 6.59
N PHE A 45 -10.81 1.94 5.28
CA PHE A 45 -10.95 0.72 4.47
C PHE A 45 -9.70 -0.17 4.60
N THR A 46 -8.51 0.42 4.46
CA THR A 46 -7.23 -0.30 4.58
C THR A 46 -7.05 -0.92 5.97
N ARG A 47 -7.34 -0.17 7.04
CA ARG A 47 -7.30 -0.68 8.41
C ARG A 47 -8.24 -1.87 8.58
N ASP A 48 -9.50 -1.72 8.17
CA ASP A 48 -10.52 -2.75 8.32
C ASP A 48 -10.19 -3.99 7.46
N ALA A 49 -9.63 -3.77 6.26
CA ALA A 49 -9.12 -4.84 5.42
C ALA A 49 -7.98 -5.61 6.08
N ILE A 50 -6.98 -4.92 6.66
CA ILE A 50 -5.85 -5.57 7.36
C ILE A 50 -6.37 -6.41 8.54
N LEU A 51 -7.19 -5.84 9.43
CA LEU A 51 -7.70 -6.54 10.60
C LEU A 51 -8.54 -7.75 10.21
N SER A 52 -9.43 -7.61 9.21
CA SER A 52 -10.24 -8.74 8.73
C SER A 52 -9.42 -9.91 8.21
N LYS A 53 -8.17 -9.69 7.72
CA LYS A 53 -7.32 -10.78 7.25
C LYS A 53 -6.74 -11.62 8.39
N PHE A 54 -6.49 -11.04 9.54
CA PHE A 54 -6.14 -11.81 10.72
C PHE A 54 -7.32 -12.67 11.21
N GLU A 55 -8.56 -12.13 11.16
CA GLU A 55 -9.77 -12.92 11.48
C GLU A 55 -9.95 -14.09 10.50
N MET A 56 -9.80 -13.85 9.19
CA MET A 56 -9.89 -14.90 8.18
C MET A 56 -8.80 -15.97 8.35
N ALA A 57 -7.59 -15.56 8.73
CA ALA A 57 -6.49 -16.48 9.02
C ALA A 57 -6.77 -17.34 10.28
N GLU A 58 -7.39 -16.77 11.31
CA GLU A 58 -7.78 -17.48 12.53
C GLU A 58 -8.79 -18.60 12.24
N GLU A 59 -9.74 -18.34 11.32
CA GLU A 59 -10.78 -19.30 10.91
C GLU A 59 -10.29 -20.31 9.86
N ALA A 60 -9.24 -20.00 9.10
CA ALA A 60 -8.75 -20.87 8.03
C ALA A 60 -8.20 -22.19 8.56
N ALA A 61 -8.76 -23.31 8.11
CA ALA A 61 -8.31 -24.65 8.46
C ALA A 61 -7.06 -25.09 7.67
N ASP A 62 -6.96 -24.65 6.40
CA ASP A 62 -5.83 -24.97 5.53
C ASP A 62 -4.64 -24.05 5.84
N PRO A 63 -3.46 -24.60 6.17
CA PRO A 63 -2.25 -23.81 6.41
C PRO A 63 -1.81 -22.94 5.22
N ALA A 64 -2.04 -23.39 3.97
CA ALA A 64 -1.69 -22.62 2.78
C ALA A 64 -2.62 -21.42 2.63
N GLU A 65 -3.92 -21.60 2.82
CA GLU A 65 -4.89 -20.51 2.82
C GLU A 65 -4.60 -19.51 3.95
N ARG A 66 -4.28 -20.00 5.14
CA ARG A 66 -3.89 -19.18 6.30
C ARG A 66 -2.68 -18.30 5.97
N ALA A 67 -1.67 -18.84 5.32
CA ALA A 67 -0.48 -18.10 4.90
C ALA A 67 -0.82 -16.99 3.87
N GLU A 68 -1.77 -17.25 2.96
CA GLU A 68 -2.25 -16.22 2.02
C GLU A 68 -2.97 -15.07 2.73
N TRP A 69 -3.79 -15.37 3.74
CA TRP A 69 -4.47 -14.35 4.55
C TRP A 69 -3.48 -13.51 5.37
N LEU A 70 -2.40 -14.11 5.87
CA LEU A 70 -1.34 -13.44 6.63
C LEU A 70 -0.28 -12.78 5.75
N THR A 71 -0.45 -12.74 4.42
CA THR A 71 0.48 -12.07 3.51
C THR A 71 -0.05 -10.70 3.09
N PHE A 72 0.72 -9.66 3.44
CA PHE A 72 0.42 -8.25 3.16
C PHE A 72 1.46 -7.69 2.20
N VAL A 73 1.04 -7.17 1.05
CA VAL A 73 1.95 -6.60 0.06
C VAL A 73 1.63 -5.11 -0.12
N VAL A 74 2.60 -4.27 0.14
CA VAL A 74 2.52 -2.82 -0.10
C VAL A 74 3.38 -2.48 -1.32
N ILE A 75 2.78 -1.78 -2.29
CA ILE A 75 3.44 -1.39 -3.52
C ILE A 75 3.80 0.09 -3.45
N GLY A 76 5.09 0.40 -3.51
CA GLY A 76 5.67 1.74 -3.40
C GLY A 76 6.31 2.00 -2.05
N ALA A 77 7.62 2.27 -2.05
CA ALA A 77 8.43 2.54 -0.86
C ALA A 77 8.74 4.03 -0.66
N GLY A 78 7.80 4.90 -1.02
CA GLY A 78 7.75 6.28 -0.57
C GLY A 78 7.38 6.37 0.92
N PRO A 79 7.25 7.57 1.50
CA PRO A 79 6.91 7.76 2.92
C PRO A 79 5.67 6.96 3.35
N THR A 80 4.59 7.04 2.59
CA THR A 80 3.33 6.34 2.89
C THR A 80 3.51 4.81 2.97
N GLY A 81 4.22 4.23 2.00
CA GLY A 81 4.44 2.78 1.99
C GLY A 81 5.34 2.31 3.13
N VAL A 82 6.40 3.06 3.42
CA VAL A 82 7.32 2.80 4.55
C VAL A 82 6.58 2.86 5.88
N GLU A 83 5.77 3.91 6.10
CA GLU A 83 4.96 4.06 7.31
C GLU A 83 3.94 2.91 7.45
N LEU A 84 3.27 2.55 6.34
CA LEU A 84 2.25 1.52 6.36
C LEU A 84 2.82 0.14 6.69
N VAL A 85 3.92 -0.29 6.06
CA VAL A 85 4.52 -1.60 6.40
C VAL A 85 5.04 -1.62 7.82
N GLY A 86 5.55 -0.50 8.34
CA GLY A 86 5.95 -0.37 9.74
C GLY A 86 4.77 -0.56 10.69
N GLN A 87 3.62 0.05 10.39
CA GLN A 87 2.40 -0.09 11.18
C GLN A 87 1.83 -1.51 11.12
N ILE A 88 1.85 -2.17 9.94
CA ILE A 88 1.42 -3.57 9.82
C ILE A 88 2.33 -4.48 10.64
N ALA A 89 3.65 -4.27 10.60
CA ALA A 89 4.61 -5.05 11.38
C ALA A 89 4.41 -4.86 12.88
N GLU A 90 4.21 -3.64 13.35
CA GLU A 90 3.93 -3.35 14.76
C GLU A 90 2.62 -4.02 15.19
N LEU A 91 1.56 -3.90 14.38
CA LEU A 91 0.27 -4.53 14.63
C LEU A 91 0.42 -6.05 14.77
N ALA A 92 1.03 -6.70 13.77
CA ALA A 92 1.20 -8.16 13.74
C ALA A 92 2.10 -8.70 14.85
N HIS A 93 3.21 -8.02 15.15
CA HIS A 93 4.25 -8.54 16.03
C HIS A 93 4.09 -8.11 17.49
N THR A 94 3.40 -6.99 17.75
CA THR A 94 3.34 -6.38 19.09
C THR A 94 1.93 -6.29 19.63
N VAL A 95 0.96 -5.85 18.81
CA VAL A 95 -0.40 -5.54 19.28
C VAL A 95 -1.27 -6.80 19.32
N LEU A 96 -1.37 -7.51 18.19
CA LEU A 96 -2.31 -8.62 18.00
C LEU A 96 -1.92 -10.00 18.60
N PRO A 97 -0.68 -10.29 19.03
CA PRO A 97 -0.31 -11.66 19.47
C PRO A 97 -1.14 -12.24 20.61
N ARG A 98 -1.87 -11.40 21.34
CA ARG A 98 -2.70 -11.84 22.47
C ARG A 98 -4.18 -11.99 22.13
N ASP A 99 -4.59 -11.55 20.93
CA ASP A 99 -5.99 -11.49 20.53
C ASP A 99 -6.43 -12.75 19.79
N TYR A 100 -5.47 -13.52 19.25
CA TYR A 100 -5.70 -14.72 18.46
C TYR A 100 -5.22 -15.99 19.18
N ARG A 101 -5.88 -17.13 18.90
CA ARG A 101 -5.63 -18.42 19.57
C ARG A 101 -5.12 -19.50 18.64
N SER A 102 -5.58 -19.49 17.37
CA SER A 102 -5.26 -20.52 16.38
C SER A 102 -4.09 -20.12 15.49
N ILE A 103 -3.81 -18.82 15.38
CA ILE A 103 -2.69 -18.31 14.60
C ILE A 103 -1.64 -17.63 15.49
N ASN A 104 -0.40 -17.66 15.00
CA ASN A 104 0.63 -16.77 15.50
C ASN A 104 0.73 -15.57 14.56
N THR A 105 0.25 -14.41 14.98
CA THR A 105 0.24 -13.19 14.15
C THR A 105 1.63 -12.75 13.72
N LYS A 106 2.69 -13.20 14.42
CA LYS A 106 4.09 -12.95 14.05
C LYS A 106 4.52 -13.69 12.79
N ASP A 107 3.74 -14.68 12.34
CA ASP A 107 3.97 -15.38 11.08
C ASP A 107 3.47 -14.55 9.87
N ALA A 108 2.91 -13.36 10.12
CA ALA A 108 2.50 -12.44 9.06
C ALA A 108 3.70 -12.07 8.19
N ARG A 109 3.56 -12.31 6.89
CA ARG A 109 4.51 -11.95 5.86
C ARG A 109 4.21 -10.56 5.34
N ILE A 110 5.11 -9.61 5.55
CA ILE A 110 4.93 -8.21 5.18
C ILE A 110 5.95 -7.86 4.11
N VAL A 111 5.47 -7.54 2.91
CA VAL A 111 6.29 -7.33 1.72
C VAL A 111 6.14 -5.89 1.24
N LEU A 112 7.26 -5.22 0.99
CA LEU A 112 7.33 -3.89 0.39
C LEU A 112 7.97 -4.00 -0.99
N LEU A 113 7.20 -3.74 -2.05
CA LEU A 113 7.68 -3.73 -3.43
C LEU A 113 7.95 -2.30 -3.88
N GLU A 114 9.15 -2.05 -4.43
CA GLU A 114 9.55 -0.75 -4.96
C GLU A 114 10.22 -0.89 -6.34
N GLY A 115 9.72 -0.17 -7.32
CA GLY A 115 10.28 -0.14 -8.67
C GLY A 115 11.63 0.57 -8.76
N ALA A 116 11.90 1.53 -7.86
CA ALA A 116 13.19 2.22 -7.77
C ALA A 116 14.26 1.36 -7.07
N PRO A 117 15.55 1.70 -7.21
CA PRO A 117 16.64 0.95 -6.59
C PRO A 117 16.75 1.12 -5.07
N SER A 118 15.95 1.98 -4.44
CA SER A 118 15.99 2.23 -3.01
C SER A 118 14.62 2.58 -2.43
N VAL A 119 14.42 2.32 -1.14
CA VAL A 119 13.32 2.90 -0.38
C VAL A 119 13.55 4.41 -0.24
N LEU A 120 12.46 5.17 -0.08
CA LEU A 120 12.49 6.62 0.07
C LEU A 120 13.36 7.33 -0.99
N PRO A 121 13.11 7.12 -2.31
CA PRO A 121 13.99 7.61 -3.38
C PRO A 121 14.34 9.11 -3.30
N PRO A 122 13.45 10.02 -2.85
CA PRO A 122 13.77 11.45 -2.75
C PRO A 122 14.71 11.84 -1.61
N PHE A 123 15.02 10.92 -0.69
CA PHE A 123 15.82 11.20 0.51
C PHE A 123 17.29 10.85 0.28
N ASP A 124 18.16 11.30 1.19
CA ASP A 124 19.59 11.01 1.10
C ASP A 124 19.91 9.51 1.32
N LYS A 125 21.05 9.07 0.77
CA LYS A 125 21.45 7.66 0.78
C LYS A 125 21.63 7.07 2.20
N LYS A 126 21.98 7.89 3.19
CA LYS A 126 22.15 7.40 4.57
C LYS A 126 20.78 7.09 5.18
N LEU A 127 19.79 7.95 4.93
CA LEU A 127 18.42 7.73 5.39
C LEU A 127 17.79 6.53 4.67
N GLN A 128 18.00 6.39 3.35
CA GLN A 128 17.55 5.22 2.59
C GLN A 128 18.09 3.91 3.17
N ALA A 129 19.40 3.84 3.40
CA ALA A 129 20.04 2.65 3.96
C ALA A 129 19.61 2.37 5.41
N TYR A 130 19.44 3.42 6.21
CA TYR A 130 18.93 3.30 7.57
C TYR A 130 17.51 2.75 7.58
N THR A 131 16.62 3.34 6.79
CA THR A 131 15.21 2.93 6.69
C THR A 131 15.09 1.47 6.25
N ARG A 132 15.82 1.07 5.19
CA ARG A 132 15.83 -0.32 4.74
C ARG A 132 16.21 -1.27 5.87
N ARG A 133 17.33 -1.00 6.56
CA ARG A 133 17.80 -1.84 7.67
C ARG A 133 16.78 -1.92 8.82
N VAL A 134 16.10 -0.81 9.15
CA VAL A 134 15.06 -0.80 10.19
C VAL A 134 13.88 -1.64 9.78
N LEU A 135 13.40 -1.51 8.53
CA LEU A 135 12.29 -2.29 8.01
C LEU A 135 12.60 -3.80 8.03
N GLU A 136 13.76 -4.19 7.51
CA GLU A 136 14.22 -5.58 7.54
C GLU A 136 14.37 -6.09 8.98
N GLY A 137 14.84 -5.24 9.90
CA GLY A 137 14.99 -5.55 11.33
C GLY A 137 13.67 -5.81 12.07
N ILE A 138 12.56 -5.28 11.58
CA ILE A 138 11.21 -5.54 12.11
C ILE A 138 10.44 -6.61 11.33
N GLY A 139 11.11 -7.33 10.39
CA GLY A 139 10.53 -8.45 9.66
C GLY A 139 9.85 -8.09 8.34
N VAL A 140 10.06 -6.89 7.79
CA VAL A 140 9.54 -6.51 6.47
C VAL A 140 10.49 -7.00 5.38
N GLU A 141 9.95 -7.73 4.39
CA GLU A 141 10.68 -8.12 3.16
C GLU A 141 10.71 -6.92 2.20
N VAL A 142 11.89 -6.36 1.93
CA VAL A 142 12.06 -5.18 1.07
C VAL A 142 12.62 -5.58 -0.28
N HIS A 143 11.79 -5.48 -1.32
CA HIS A 143 12.15 -5.74 -2.72
C HIS A 143 12.25 -4.42 -3.50
N THR A 144 13.46 -3.99 -3.79
CA THR A 144 13.75 -2.84 -4.67
C THR A 144 14.03 -3.31 -6.11
N ASN A 145 13.99 -2.41 -7.10
CA ASN A 145 14.02 -2.75 -8.52
C ASN A 145 12.94 -3.78 -8.91
N SER A 146 11.80 -3.74 -8.23
CA SER A 146 10.74 -4.73 -8.30
C SER A 146 9.44 -4.06 -8.74
N LEU A 147 9.11 -4.22 -10.03
CA LEU A 147 7.96 -3.56 -10.65
C LEU A 147 6.77 -4.52 -10.74
N ALA A 148 5.63 -4.15 -10.15
CA ALA A 148 4.38 -4.89 -10.31
C ALA A 148 3.93 -4.90 -11.78
N ILE A 149 3.69 -6.11 -12.33
CA ILE A 149 3.33 -6.30 -13.73
C ILE A 149 1.95 -6.92 -13.92
N ALA A 150 1.48 -7.72 -12.98
CA ALA A 150 0.13 -8.30 -12.98
C ALA A 150 -0.38 -8.49 -11.55
N MET A 151 -1.70 -8.45 -11.38
CA MET A 151 -2.39 -8.71 -10.11
C MET A 151 -3.73 -9.38 -10.40
N ASP A 152 -4.16 -10.21 -9.46
CA ASP A 152 -5.50 -10.78 -9.36
C ASP A 152 -5.96 -10.81 -7.89
N HIS A 153 -7.08 -11.47 -7.57
CA HIS A 153 -7.61 -11.53 -6.19
C HIS A 153 -6.72 -12.29 -5.21
N GLU A 154 -5.78 -13.12 -5.68
CA GLU A 154 -5.00 -14.03 -4.84
C GLU A 154 -3.49 -13.78 -4.90
N SER A 155 -3.02 -13.03 -5.91
CA SER A 155 -1.59 -12.88 -6.16
C SER A 155 -1.19 -11.54 -6.75
N ILE A 156 0.10 -11.25 -6.65
CA ILE A 156 0.79 -10.18 -7.38
C ILE A 156 2.03 -10.76 -8.05
N THR A 157 2.19 -10.48 -9.33
CA THR A 157 3.40 -10.79 -10.10
C THR A 157 4.20 -9.51 -10.31
N PHE A 158 5.48 -9.58 -10.05
CA PHE A 158 6.41 -8.46 -10.25
C PHE A 158 7.67 -8.92 -10.96
N LYS A 159 8.30 -7.99 -11.65
CA LYS A 159 9.59 -8.19 -12.31
C LYS A 159 10.70 -7.61 -11.47
N SER A 160 11.67 -8.45 -11.12
CA SER A 160 12.88 -8.10 -10.36
C SER A 160 14.13 -8.36 -11.20
N PRO A 161 15.35 -8.02 -10.70
CA PRO A 161 16.60 -8.39 -11.35
C PRO A 161 16.80 -9.91 -11.52
N GLU A 162 16.18 -10.70 -10.64
CA GLU A 162 16.23 -12.17 -10.67
C GLU A 162 15.19 -12.79 -11.62
N GLY A 163 14.33 -11.96 -12.24
CA GLY A 163 13.26 -12.39 -13.13
C GLY A 163 11.87 -12.09 -12.61
N GLU A 164 10.88 -12.72 -13.21
CA GLU A 164 9.49 -12.62 -12.78
C GLU A 164 9.23 -13.50 -11.57
N GLN A 165 8.57 -12.93 -10.56
CA GLN A 165 8.21 -13.61 -9.33
C GLN A 165 6.76 -13.34 -9.00
N THR A 166 6.10 -14.32 -8.34
CA THR A 166 4.72 -14.18 -7.90
C THR A 166 4.62 -14.41 -6.40
N ILE A 167 3.92 -13.51 -5.72
CA ILE A 167 3.58 -13.63 -4.31
C ILE A 167 2.09 -13.88 -4.21
N ARG A 168 1.71 -14.99 -3.58
CA ARG A 168 0.34 -15.26 -3.19
C ARG A 168 0.04 -14.53 -1.89
N GLY A 169 -1.09 -13.83 -1.85
CA GLY A 169 -1.49 -13.06 -0.68
C GLY A 169 -2.75 -12.25 -1.00
N ARG A 170 -3.62 -12.13 -0.03
CA ARG A 170 -4.97 -11.58 -0.23
C ARG A 170 -5.08 -10.10 0.13
N THR A 171 -3.98 -9.48 0.56
CA THR A 171 -3.94 -8.04 0.86
C THR A 171 -2.85 -7.35 0.06
N ARG A 172 -3.26 -6.44 -0.81
CA ARG A 172 -2.35 -5.56 -1.56
C ARG A 172 -2.82 -4.14 -1.39
N ILE A 173 -1.88 -3.23 -1.19
CA ILE A 173 -2.17 -1.81 -0.96
C ILE A 173 -1.25 -0.99 -1.86
N TRP A 174 -1.84 -0.06 -2.61
CA TRP A 174 -1.11 0.80 -3.52
C TRP A 174 -0.67 2.09 -2.83
N ALA A 175 0.64 2.25 -2.65
CA ALA A 175 1.29 3.45 -2.12
C ALA A 175 2.27 4.09 -3.13
N ALA A 176 2.24 3.67 -4.41
CA ALA A 176 3.30 3.90 -5.39
C ALA A 176 3.12 5.16 -6.24
N GLY A 177 2.23 6.05 -5.94
CA GLY A 177 2.20 7.27 -6.74
C GLY A 177 0.93 8.09 -6.61
N VAL A 178 1.11 9.35 -6.95
CA VAL A 178 0.04 10.35 -6.99
C VAL A 178 0.06 11.08 -8.32
N ALA A 179 -1.11 11.49 -8.80
CA ALA A 179 -1.30 12.34 -9.94
C ALA A 179 -2.03 13.61 -9.52
N ALA A 180 -1.81 14.70 -10.25
CA ALA A 180 -2.58 15.92 -10.06
C ALA A 180 -4.07 15.64 -10.24
N SER A 181 -4.92 16.41 -9.53
CA SER A 181 -6.36 16.32 -9.71
C SER A 181 -6.76 16.47 -11.19
N PRO A 182 -7.73 15.67 -11.69
CA PRO A 182 -8.26 15.81 -13.04
C PRO A 182 -8.80 17.21 -13.35
N LEU A 183 -9.16 17.97 -12.31
CA LEU A 183 -9.63 19.35 -12.45
C LEU A 183 -8.61 20.25 -13.14
N ALA A 184 -7.32 20.02 -12.93
CA ALA A 184 -6.25 20.76 -13.61
C ALA A 184 -6.29 20.63 -15.15
N LYS A 185 -6.75 19.47 -15.66
CA LYS A 185 -6.92 19.24 -17.11
C LYS A 185 -8.15 19.94 -17.69
N GLN A 186 -9.15 20.25 -16.86
CA GLN A 186 -10.37 20.96 -17.30
C GLN A 186 -10.16 22.46 -17.43
N LEU A 187 -9.09 22.97 -16.81
CA LEU A 187 -8.74 24.40 -16.79
C LEU A 187 -7.62 24.75 -17.78
N ALA A 188 -7.00 23.78 -18.43
CA ALA A 188 -5.97 23.94 -19.45
C ALA A 188 -6.56 23.96 -20.87
#